data_057a145db65ea9a85cb4892c8df7625b
#
_entry.id   057a145db65ea9a85cb4892c8df7625b
#
_cell.length_a   1.000
_cell.length_b   1.000
_cell.length_c   1.000
_cell.angle_alpha   90.00
_cell.angle_beta   90.00
_cell.angle_gamma   90.00
#
_symmetry.space_group_name_H-M   'P 1'
#
loop_
_entity.id
_entity.type
_entity.pdbx_description
1 polymer ?
#
loop_
_entity_poly.entity_id
_entity_poly.type
_entity_poly.pdbx_seq_one_letter_code
_entity_poly.pdbx_strand_id
1 'polypeptide(L)'
;VDYPFNLTGVLYFPKVKNDFEMQRNKIKLFSRQVFITDEVKDIVPEFLMLLHGVIDSPDIPLNVSRSFLQADRNVKKINSYITKKVADKLAELFNKDRKGYEEKWGDIGLFVKYGMVSEEKFYDKAKDFALLTNTNKENFTLEEYKEKVKDNQTDKNGQVVYIYSTDPSKQDSFIQSANKKDYDVLVMDSPIDNHFIQGLESKLEKTALKRVDSSVASKLIEKDETTESVLSEEQSKQVKEVFE
;
A
#
# COMPACT_ATOMS: atom_id res chain seq x y z
N VAL A 1 -17.11 -21.82 4.53
CA VAL A 1 -16.26 -21.44 5.64
C VAL A 1 -17.01 -21.71 6.92
N ASP A 2 -16.65 -22.76 7.65
CA ASP A 2 -17.59 -23.48 8.51
C ASP A 2 -17.42 -23.26 10.02
N TYR A 3 -16.49 -22.43 10.48
CA TYR A 3 -16.30 -22.19 11.92
C TYR A 3 -15.58 -20.88 12.19
N PRO A 4 -16.04 -20.03 13.09
CA PRO A 4 -17.17 -20.18 14.02
C PRO A 4 -18.53 -19.71 13.43
N PHE A 5 -18.60 -19.33 12.14
CA PHE A 5 -19.81 -18.85 11.46
C PHE A 5 -20.12 -19.71 10.24
N ASN A 6 -21.39 -19.99 10.02
CA ASN A 6 -21.87 -20.56 8.76
C ASN A 6 -21.91 -19.47 7.71
N LEU A 7 -20.83 -19.30 6.96
CA LEU A 7 -20.68 -18.26 5.98
C LEU A 7 -20.40 -18.91 4.62
N THR A 8 -21.32 -18.78 3.69
CA THR A 8 -21.20 -19.26 2.32
C THR A 8 -21.18 -18.07 1.38
N GLY A 9 -20.34 -18.08 0.36
CA GLY A 9 -20.32 -16.97 -0.59
C GLY A 9 -19.14 -16.98 -1.52
N VAL A 10 -19.16 -16.03 -2.44
CA VAL A 10 -18.07 -15.76 -3.37
C VAL A 10 -17.83 -14.25 -3.39
N LEU A 11 -16.61 -13.84 -3.10
CA LEU A 11 -16.15 -12.46 -3.25
C LEU A 11 -15.01 -12.46 -4.26
N TYR A 12 -14.98 -11.46 -5.13
CA TYR A 12 -13.91 -11.29 -6.13
C TYR A 12 -13.55 -9.82 -6.31
N PHE A 13 -12.29 -9.58 -6.66
CA PHE A 13 -11.78 -8.26 -7.01
C PHE A 13 -12.18 -7.95 -8.46
N PRO A 14 -12.89 -6.84 -8.71
CA PRO A 14 -13.15 -6.39 -10.07
C PRO A 14 -11.86 -5.87 -10.70
N LYS A 15 -11.75 -5.92 -12.03
CA LYS A 15 -10.72 -5.14 -12.72
C LYS A 15 -11.03 -3.66 -12.54
N VAL A 16 -10.08 -2.92 -11.98
CA VAL A 16 -10.17 -1.47 -11.87
C VAL A 16 -9.89 -0.87 -13.26
N LYS A 17 -10.95 -0.48 -13.97
CA LYS A 17 -10.81 0.38 -15.14
C LYS A 17 -10.64 1.82 -14.66
N ASN A 18 -9.81 2.61 -15.34
CA ASN A 18 -9.36 3.96 -14.98
C ASN A 18 -10.48 5.00 -14.78
N ASP A 19 -11.72 4.67 -14.90
CA ASP A 19 -12.83 5.56 -14.67
C ASP A 19 -13.45 5.32 -13.31
N PHE A 20 -13.56 6.37 -12.57
CA PHE A 20 -14.07 6.60 -11.22
C PHE A 20 -15.51 6.10 -10.95
N GLU A 21 -16.00 5.14 -11.68
CA GLU A 21 -17.17 4.36 -11.31
C GLU A 21 -16.80 3.30 -10.27
N MET A 22 -16.37 3.78 -9.10
CA MET A 22 -16.52 2.99 -7.89
C MET A 22 -18.01 2.83 -7.61
N GLN A 23 -18.66 1.99 -8.38
CA GLN A 23 -20.03 1.60 -8.13
C GLN A 23 -20.06 0.87 -6.80
N ARG A 24 -20.43 1.61 -5.78
CA ARG A 24 -20.68 1.08 -4.43
C ARG A 24 -21.75 -0.02 -4.51
N ASN A 25 -21.66 -0.97 -3.58
CA ASN A 25 -22.70 -1.96 -3.27
C ASN A 25 -22.91 -3.06 -4.33
N LYS A 26 -21.84 -3.84 -4.59
CA LYS A 26 -21.99 -5.03 -5.43
C LYS A 26 -21.86 -6.36 -4.66
N ILE A 27 -21.75 -6.28 -3.33
CA ILE A 27 -21.89 -7.45 -2.47
C ILE A 27 -23.35 -7.55 -2.03
N LYS A 28 -23.97 -8.67 -2.36
CA LYS A 28 -25.34 -8.96 -1.93
C LYS A 28 -25.32 -9.88 -0.74
N LEU A 29 -26.03 -9.50 0.32
CA LEU A 29 -26.19 -10.28 1.53
C LEU A 29 -27.48 -11.08 1.51
N PHE A 30 -27.34 -12.33 1.86
CA PHE A 30 -28.43 -13.27 2.04
C PHE A 30 -28.41 -13.87 3.44
N SER A 31 -29.55 -14.30 3.93
CA SER A 31 -29.67 -15.16 5.09
C SER A 31 -30.61 -16.34 4.74
N ARG A 32 -30.07 -17.56 4.83
CA ARG A 32 -30.81 -18.79 4.43
C ARG A 32 -31.36 -18.67 3.02
N GLN A 33 -30.58 -18.16 2.08
CA GLN A 33 -30.93 -17.94 0.67
C GLN A 33 -31.99 -16.86 0.43
N VAL A 34 -32.39 -16.10 1.47
CA VAL A 34 -33.27 -14.94 1.34
C VAL A 34 -32.45 -13.68 1.25
N PHE A 35 -32.70 -12.88 0.23
CA PHE A 35 -32.02 -11.58 0.07
C PHE A 35 -32.36 -10.64 1.24
N ILE A 36 -31.34 -10.05 1.86
CA ILE A 36 -31.47 -9.12 2.97
C ILE A 36 -31.19 -7.69 2.52
N THR A 37 -29.98 -7.44 1.98
CA THR A 37 -29.55 -6.11 1.58
C THR A 37 -28.33 -6.19 0.66
N ASP A 38 -28.09 -5.11 -0.05
CA ASP A 38 -26.81 -4.81 -0.72
C ASP A 38 -26.01 -3.73 0.01
N GLU A 39 -26.55 -3.14 1.06
CA GLU A 39 -25.84 -2.23 1.96
C GLU A 39 -25.09 -3.02 3.05
N VAL A 40 -23.89 -3.50 2.73
CA VAL A 40 -23.07 -4.38 3.60
C VAL A 40 -22.02 -3.64 4.42
N LYS A 41 -22.12 -2.32 4.53
CA LYS A 41 -21.11 -1.44 5.13
C LYS A 41 -20.65 -1.85 6.53
N ASP A 42 -21.53 -2.40 7.34
CA ASP A 42 -21.22 -2.78 8.72
C ASP A 42 -20.79 -4.25 8.86
N ILE A 43 -21.02 -5.04 7.82
CA ILE A 43 -20.76 -6.50 7.79
C ILE A 43 -19.43 -6.80 7.13
N VAL A 44 -19.12 -6.09 6.06
CA VAL A 44 -17.87 -6.21 5.32
C VAL A 44 -16.98 -5.01 5.64
N PRO A 45 -15.68 -5.21 5.89
CA PRO A 45 -14.72 -4.12 6.08
C PRO A 45 -14.77 -3.10 4.96
N GLU A 46 -14.58 -1.82 5.28
CA GLU A 46 -14.74 -0.73 4.31
C GLU A 46 -13.83 -0.89 3.08
N PHE A 47 -12.60 -1.32 3.27
CA PHE A 47 -11.66 -1.56 2.17
C PHE A 47 -12.08 -2.72 1.24
N LEU A 48 -12.95 -3.62 1.71
CA LEU A 48 -13.49 -4.72 0.91
C LEU A 48 -14.86 -4.39 0.27
N MET A 49 -15.42 -3.21 0.52
CA MET A 49 -16.71 -2.80 -0.07
C MET A 49 -16.66 -2.62 -1.59
N LEU A 50 -15.45 -2.52 -2.14
CA LEU A 50 -15.22 -2.48 -3.59
C LEU A 50 -15.21 -3.88 -4.24
N LEU A 51 -15.24 -4.95 -3.45
CA LEU A 51 -15.39 -6.31 -3.96
C LEU A 51 -16.81 -6.51 -4.50
N HIS A 52 -16.92 -7.45 -5.42
CA HIS A 52 -18.21 -7.92 -5.93
C HIS A 52 -18.47 -9.31 -5.41
N GLY A 53 -19.75 -9.68 -5.30
CA GLY A 53 -20.12 -11.04 -4.96
C GLY A 53 -21.38 -11.18 -4.12
N VAL A 54 -21.47 -12.32 -3.48
CA VAL A 54 -22.59 -12.68 -2.61
C VAL A 54 -22.07 -13.32 -1.32
N ILE A 55 -22.74 -13.03 -0.22
CA ILE A 55 -22.52 -13.66 1.08
C ILE A 55 -23.87 -14.15 1.59
N ASP A 56 -23.93 -15.40 2.04
CA ASP A 56 -25.10 -15.96 2.74
C ASP A 56 -24.64 -16.44 4.12
N SER A 57 -25.36 -16.01 5.16
CA SER A 57 -25.11 -16.45 6.53
C SER A 57 -26.42 -16.54 7.32
N PRO A 58 -26.75 -17.73 7.85
CA PRO A 58 -27.88 -17.87 8.74
C PRO A 58 -27.71 -17.19 10.11
N ASP A 59 -26.47 -16.81 10.44
CA ASP A 59 -26.13 -16.14 11.69
C ASP A 59 -26.43 -14.63 11.64
N ILE A 60 -26.83 -14.10 10.47
CA ILE A 60 -27.26 -12.72 10.30
C ILE A 60 -28.79 -12.66 10.45
N PRO A 61 -29.32 -11.86 11.38
CA PRO A 61 -30.76 -11.78 11.61
C PRO A 61 -31.49 -11.18 10.41
N LEU A 62 -32.70 -11.74 10.12
CA LEU A 62 -33.55 -11.32 8.99
C LEU A 62 -34.19 -9.93 9.16
N ASN A 63 -34.32 -9.45 10.40
CA ASN A 63 -34.93 -8.15 10.72
C ASN A 63 -33.84 -7.14 11.05
N VAL A 64 -33.26 -6.54 10.02
CA VAL A 64 -32.08 -5.71 10.22
C VAL A 64 -32.38 -4.25 9.93
N SER A 65 -32.60 -3.47 10.97
CA SER A 65 -32.39 -2.02 10.87
C SER A 65 -30.89 -1.73 10.91
N ARG A 66 -30.42 -0.71 10.20
CA ARG A 66 -29.02 -0.30 10.10
C ARG A 66 -28.38 -0.10 11.49
N SER A 67 -29.13 0.45 12.45
CA SER A 67 -28.69 0.65 13.83
C SER A 67 -28.47 -0.66 14.61
N PHE A 68 -29.19 -1.72 14.27
CA PHE A 68 -29.04 -3.01 14.92
C PHE A 68 -27.77 -3.74 14.45
N LEU A 69 -27.45 -3.69 13.16
CA LEU A 69 -26.24 -4.31 12.61
C LEU A 69 -24.97 -3.71 13.21
N GLN A 70 -24.93 -2.39 13.42
CA GLN A 70 -23.77 -1.70 13.99
C GLN A 70 -23.51 -2.09 15.45
N ALA A 71 -24.53 -2.44 16.20
CA ALA A 71 -24.45 -2.80 17.61
C ALA A 71 -24.18 -4.30 17.85
N ASP A 72 -24.46 -5.15 16.88
CA ASP A 72 -24.39 -6.60 17.04
C ASP A 72 -22.94 -7.11 17.11
N ARG A 73 -22.62 -7.82 18.19
CA ARG A 73 -21.30 -8.41 18.41
C ARG A 73 -20.96 -9.49 17.35
N ASN A 74 -21.94 -10.18 16.81
CA ASN A 74 -21.72 -11.21 15.81
C ASN A 74 -21.34 -10.59 14.47
N VAL A 75 -21.95 -9.47 14.10
CA VAL A 75 -21.58 -8.70 12.90
C VAL A 75 -20.12 -8.26 12.96
N LYS A 76 -19.65 -7.71 14.09
CA LYS A 76 -18.24 -7.34 14.28
C LYS A 76 -17.29 -8.53 14.17
N LYS A 77 -17.70 -9.70 14.69
CA LYS A 77 -16.90 -10.92 14.56
C LYS A 77 -16.88 -11.43 13.12
N ILE A 78 -17.99 -11.37 12.39
CA ILE A 78 -18.06 -11.72 10.96
C ILE A 78 -17.16 -10.82 10.15
N ASN A 79 -17.18 -9.50 10.40
CA ASN A 79 -16.29 -8.53 9.76
C ASN A 79 -14.82 -8.90 9.96
N SER A 80 -14.38 -9.11 11.21
CA SER A 80 -13.01 -9.51 11.53
C SER A 80 -12.63 -10.86 10.90
N TYR A 81 -13.57 -11.77 10.79
CA TYR A 81 -13.37 -13.07 10.16
C TYR A 81 -13.18 -12.95 8.65
N ILE A 82 -14.01 -12.15 7.97
CA ILE A 82 -13.86 -11.86 6.54
C ILE A 82 -12.49 -11.21 6.27
N THR A 83 -12.11 -10.20 7.05
CA THR A 83 -10.80 -9.55 6.97
C THR A 83 -9.66 -10.59 7.02
N LYS A 84 -9.71 -11.46 8.03
CA LYS A 84 -8.72 -12.52 8.19
C LYS A 84 -8.67 -13.46 6.97
N LYS A 85 -9.83 -13.93 6.50
CA LYS A 85 -9.89 -14.87 5.37
C LYS A 85 -9.40 -14.28 4.06
N VAL A 86 -9.70 -12.99 3.81
CA VAL A 86 -9.17 -12.29 2.64
C VAL A 86 -7.65 -12.17 2.73
N ALA A 87 -7.10 -11.76 3.88
CA ALA A 87 -5.66 -11.67 4.09
C ALA A 87 -4.98 -13.04 3.92
N ASP A 88 -5.54 -14.10 4.54
CA ASP A 88 -5.01 -15.47 4.42
C ASP A 88 -5.03 -15.95 2.96
N LYS A 89 -6.08 -15.61 2.20
CA LYS A 89 -6.16 -16.00 0.78
C LYS A 89 -5.18 -15.24 -0.10
N LEU A 90 -4.97 -13.94 0.15
CA LEU A 90 -3.97 -13.15 -0.57
C LEU A 90 -2.55 -13.67 -0.27
N ALA A 91 -2.24 -13.99 0.99
CA ALA A 91 -0.98 -14.61 1.37
C ALA A 91 -0.78 -15.98 0.70
N GLU A 92 -1.82 -16.80 0.64
CA GLU A 92 -1.77 -18.10 -0.07
C GLU A 92 -1.46 -17.91 -1.56
N LEU A 93 -2.13 -16.96 -2.23
CA LEU A 93 -1.90 -16.68 -3.65
C LEU A 93 -0.47 -16.18 -3.90
N PHE A 94 0.01 -15.28 -3.05
CA PHE A 94 1.37 -14.77 -3.10
C PHE A 94 2.41 -15.90 -2.96
N ASN A 95 2.25 -16.77 -1.96
CA ASN A 95 3.19 -17.85 -1.69
C ASN A 95 3.14 -18.98 -2.74
N LYS A 96 1.96 -19.23 -3.32
CA LYS A 96 1.77 -20.32 -4.30
C LYS A 96 2.27 -19.95 -5.69
N ASP A 97 2.04 -18.71 -6.11
CA ASP A 97 2.38 -18.20 -7.44
C ASP A 97 2.71 -16.71 -7.36
N ARG A 98 3.94 -16.40 -6.96
CA ARG A 98 4.45 -15.03 -6.83
C ARG A 98 4.27 -14.24 -8.13
N LYS A 99 4.66 -14.83 -9.28
CA LYS A 99 4.59 -14.15 -10.56
C LYS A 99 3.15 -13.82 -10.97
N GLY A 100 2.25 -14.80 -10.85
CA GLY A 100 0.83 -14.58 -11.14
C GLY A 100 0.16 -13.60 -10.16
N TYR A 101 0.68 -13.46 -8.94
CA TYR A 101 0.26 -12.43 -7.99
C TYR A 101 0.72 -11.04 -8.42
N GLU A 102 1.99 -10.89 -8.83
CA GLU A 102 2.55 -9.63 -9.34
C GLU A 102 1.81 -9.12 -10.58
N GLU A 103 1.45 -10.03 -11.51
CA GLU A 103 0.66 -9.69 -12.70
C GLU A 103 -0.73 -9.10 -12.35
N LYS A 104 -1.28 -9.50 -11.19
CA LYS A 104 -2.58 -9.00 -10.69
C LYS A 104 -2.44 -7.79 -9.77
N TRP A 105 -1.21 -7.41 -9.41
CA TRP A 105 -0.99 -6.35 -8.43
C TRP A 105 -1.61 -5.01 -8.84
N GLY A 106 -1.58 -4.68 -10.12
CA GLY A 106 -2.24 -3.48 -10.65
C GLY A 106 -3.76 -3.41 -10.36
N ASP A 107 -4.43 -4.58 -10.29
CA ASP A 107 -5.86 -4.66 -10.01
C ASP A 107 -6.16 -4.75 -8.50
N ILE A 108 -5.31 -5.41 -7.72
CA ILE A 108 -5.56 -5.68 -6.29
C ILE A 108 -4.82 -4.76 -5.33
N GLY A 109 -3.74 -4.11 -5.78
CA GLY A 109 -2.86 -3.31 -4.91
C GLY A 109 -3.58 -2.15 -4.22
N LEU A 110 -4.53 -1.49 -4.89
CA LEU A 110 -5.36 -0.45 -4.30
C LEU A 110 -6.11 -0.95 -3.05
N PHE A 111 -6.71 -2.15 -3.14
CA PHE A 111 -7.48 -2.74 -2.04
C PHE A 111 -6.56 -3.14 -0.89
N VAL A 112 -5.41 -3.73 -1.20
CA VAL A 112 -4.43 -4.12 -0.19
C VAL A 112 -3.88 -2.90 0.54
N LYS A 113 -3.47 -1.86 -0.17
CA LYS A 113 -2.98 -0.61 0.41
C LYS A 113 -4.06 0.04 1.28
N TYR A 114 -5.31 0.10 0.80
CA TYR A 114 -6.41 0.66 1.59
C TYR A 114 -6.66 -0.15 2.86
N GLY A 115 -6.66 -1.48 2.77
CA GLY A 115 -6.76 -2.35 3.95
C GLY A 115 -5.64 -2.13 4.95
N MET A 116 -4.40 -1.95 4.49
CA MET A 116 -3.25 -1.67 5.35
C MET A 116 -3.35 -0.32 6.07
N VAL A 117 -3.99 0.67 5.45
CA VAL A 117 -4.22 1.99 6.04
C VAL A 117 -5.37 1.98 7.04
N SER A 118 -6.45 1.26 6.74
CA SER A 118 -7.70 1.31 7.52
C SER A 118 -7.79 0.29 8.65
N GLU A 119 -7.06 -0.84 8.55
CA GLU A 119 -7.22 -2.00 9.44
C GLU A 119 -5.87 -2.55 9.92
N GLU A 120 -5.53 -2.29 11.19
CA GLU A 120 -4.24 -2.70 11.75
C GLU A 120 -4.00 -4.20 11.69
N LYS A 121 -5.02 -5.02 12.00
CA LYS A 121 -4.92 -6.48 11.90
C LYS A 121 -4.71 -6.98 10.47
N PHE A 122 -5.17 -6.22 9.48
CA PHE A 122 -4.90 -6.52 8.09
C PHE A 122 -3.47 -6.14 7.73
N TYR A 123 -3.00 -4.97 8.19
CA TYR A 123 -1.60 -4.55 8.00
C TYR A 123 -0.61 -5.60 8.49
N ASP A 124 -0.80 -6.13 9.71
CA ASP A 124 0.09 -7.12 10.31
C ASP A 124 0.30 -8.36 9.44
N LYS A 125 -0.70 -8.72 8.64
CA LYS A 125 -0.62 -9.83 7.68
C LYS A 125 -0.16 -9.38 6.30
N ALA A 126 -0.66 -8.23 5.85
CA ALA A 126 -0.44 -7.75 4.49
C ALA A 126 0.99 -7.28 4.24
N LYS A 127 1.72 -6.84 5.27
CA LYS A 127 3.13 -6.41 5.16
C LYS A 127 4.03 -7.46 4.50
N ASP A 128 3.68 -8.75 4.62
CA ASP A 128 4.48 -9.86 4.10
C ASP A 128 4.20 -10.17 2.61
N PHE A 129 3.08 -9.67 2.06
CA PHE A 129 2.68 -9.90 0.66
C PHE A 129 2.28 -8.62 -0.10
N ALA A 130 2.22 -7.47 0.56
CA ALA A 130 2.02 -6.19 -0.12
C ALA A 130 3.25 -5.84 -0.94
N LEU A 131 3.01 -5.33 -2.16
CA LEU A 131 4.10 -5.00 -3.07
C LEU A 131 4.28 -3.50 -3.22
N LEU A 132 5.53 -3.10 -3.35
CA LEU A 132 5.97 -1.80 -3.82
C LEU A 132 6.46 -1.97 -5.26
N THR A 133 6.03 -1.10 -6.15
CA THR A 133 6.45 -1.11 -7.56
C THR A 133 7.37 0.06 -7.82
N ASN A 134 8.53 -0.18 -8.43
CA ASN A 134 9.45 0.88 -8.81
C ASN A 134 9.20 1.39 -10.24
N THR A 135 9.94 2.42 -10.65
CA THR A 135 9.86 3.01 -12.00
C THR A 135 10.28 2.05 -13.12
N ASN A 136 11.02 0.99 -12.80
CA ASN A 136 11.40 -0.09 -13.72
C ASN A 136 10.31 -1.17 -13.83
N LYS A 137 9.15 -1.00 -13.16
CA LYS A 137 8.05 -1.98 -13.09
C LYS A 137 8.42 -3.29 -12.38
N GLU A 138 9.41 -3.26 -11.52
CA GLU A 138 9.76 -4.36 -10.65
C GLU A 138 8.94 -4.29 -9.36
N ASN A 139 8.54 -5.45 -8.83
CA ASN A 139 7.72 -5.56 -7.63
C ASN A 139 8.51 -6.18 -6.48
N PHE A 140 8.40 -5.58 -5.32
CA PHE A 140 9.11 -5.98 -4.10
C PHE A 140 8.14 -5.99 -2.92
N THR A 141 8.30 -6.92 -1.98
CA THR A 141 7.70 -6.78 -0.65
C THR A 141 8.37 -5.62 0.09
N LEU A 142 7.78 -5.20 1.21
CA LEU A 142 8.38 -4.14 2.05
C LEU A 142 9.81 -4.49 2.48
N GLU A 143 10.05 -5.75 2.86
CA GLU A 143 11.35 -6.22 3.28
C GLU A 143 12.34 -6.34 2.11
N GLU A 144 11.91 -6.93 0.99
CA GLU A 144 12.75 -7.02 -0.22
C GLU A 144 13.19 -5.64 -0.71
N TYR A 145 12.30 -4.66 -0.67
CA TYR A 145 12.63 -3.30 -1.09
C TYR A 145 13.63 -2.64 -0.14
N LYS A 146 13.43 -2.80 1.17
CA LYS A 146 14.38 -2.32 2.17
C LYS A 146 15.78 -2.89 1.95
N GLU A 147 15.88 -4.20 1.76
CA GLU A 147 17.15 -4.88 1.48
C GLU A 147 17.79 -4.38 0.18
N LYS A 148 16.99 -4.16 -0.88
CA LYS A 148 17.47 -3.65 -2.18
C LYS A 148 18.13 -2.28 -2.06
N VAL A 149 17.55 -1.37 -1.27
CA VAL A 149 17.96 0.03 -1.29
C VAL A 149 18.85 0.45 -0.10
N LYS A 150 18.94 -0.35 0.96
CA LYS A 150 19.62 0.01 2.21
C LYS A 150 21.06 0.46 2.02
N ASP A 151 21.83 -0.20 1.14
CA ASP A 151 23.24 0.08 0.96
C ASP A 151 23.48 1.44 0.29
N ASN A 152 22.58 1.85 -0.59
CA ASN A 152 22.72 3.08 -1.36
C ASN A 152 21.83 4.22 -0.90
N GLN A 153 20.70 3.90 -0.27
CA GLN A 153 19.69 4.87 0.15
C GLN A 153 19.58 5.01 1.68
N THR A 154 20.64 4.76 2.42
CA THR A 154 20.69 5.05 3.87
C THR A 154 21.35 6.42 4.09
N ASP A 155 20.71 7.26 4.90
CA ASP A 155 21.22 8.58 5.27
C ASP A 155 22.25 8.50 6.41
N LYS A 156 22.89 9.64 6.72
CA LYS A 156 23.88 9.77 7.80
C LYS A 156 23.35 9.39 9.19
N ASN A 157 22.02 9.39 9.38
CA ASN A 157 21.38 9.04 10.65
C ASN A 157 21.01 7.53 10.71
N GLY A 158 21.35 6.76 9.67
CA GLY A 158 21.02 5.34 9.58
C GLY A 158 19.56 5.08 9.21
N GLN A 159 18.83 6.05 8.62
CA GLN A 159 17.50 5.87 8.09
C GLN A 159 17.58 5.45 6.62
N VAL A 160 16.85 4.40 6.26
CA VAL A 160 16.68 4.01 4.85
C VAL A 160 15.65 4.94 4.20
N VAL A 161 16.04 5.60 3.12
CA VAL A 161 15.19 6.56 2.42
C VAL A 161 14.53 5.90 1.21
N TYR A 162 13.20 5.74 1.25
CA TYR A 162 12.41 5.34 0.10
C TYR A 162 12.07 6.58 -0.71
N ILE A 163 12.63 6.69 -1.90
CA ILE A 163 12.32 7.77 -2.83
C ILE A 163 11.10 7.34 -3.66
N TYR A 164 10.14 8.25 -3.85
CA TYR A 164 8.93 7.93 -4.60
C TYR A 164 8.52 9.05 -5.56
N SER A 165 7.82 8.66 -6.62
CA SER A 165 7.17 9.54 -7.59
C SER A 165 5.67 9.36 -7.53
N THR A 166 4.94 10.47 -7.56
CA THR A 166 3.46 10.50 -7.64
C THR A 166 2.95 10.69 -9.06
N ASP A 167 3.82 11.08 -9.98
CA ASP A 167 3.52 11.23 -11.42
C ASP A 167 4.82 11.02 -12.20
N PRO A 168 5.14 9.77 -12.56
CA PRO A 168 6.40 9.45 -13.24
C PRO A 168 6.61 10.24 -14.54
N SER A 169 5.53 10.59 -15.24
CA SER A 169 5.62 11.34 -16.50
C SER A 169 6.05 12.78 -16.28
N LYS A 170 5.50 13.45 -15.26
CA LYS A 170 5.87 14.84 -14.94
C LYS A 170 7.18 14.95 -14.18
N GLN A 171 7.57 13.91 -13.44
CA GLN A 171 8.75 13.88 -12.62
C GLN A 171 9.93 13.14 -13.26
N ASP A 172 9.87 12.84 -14.56
CA ASP A 172 10.87 12.05 -15.29
C ASP A 172 12.30 12.59 -15.13
N SER A 173 12.50 13.90 -15.23
CA SER A 173 13.84 14.50 -15.08
C SER A 173 14.45 14.30 -13.69
N PHE A 174 13.60 14.30 -12.64
CA PHE A 174 14.04 14.03 -11.26
C PHE A 174 14.33 12.55 -11.07
N ILE A 175 13.50 11.67 -11.64
CA ILE A 175 13.71 10.20 -11.63
C ILE A 175 15.03 9.86 -12.30
N GLN A 176 15.31 10.41 -13.49
CA GLN A 176 16.57 10.19 -14.19
C GLN A 176 17.78 10.72 -13.40
N SER A 177 17.63 11.85 -12.71
CA SER A 177 18.69 12.41 -11.85
C SER A 177 18.93 11.54 -10.61
N ALA A 178 17.90 10.92 -10.04
CA ALA A 178 18.02 9.94 -8.96
C ALA A 178 18.69 8.64 -9.45
N ASN A 179 18.27 8.13 -10.61
CA ASN A 179 18.83 6.92 -11.21
C ASN A 179 20.32 7.06 -11.55
N LYS A 180 20.79 8.27 -11.95
CA LYS A 180 22.24 8.54 -12.15
C LYS A 180 23.09 8.40 -10.88
N LYS A 181 22.45 8.42 -9.71
CA LYS A 181 23.06 8.16 -8.41
C LYS A 181 22.80 6.74 -7.91
N ASP A 182 22.32 5.88 -8.78
CA ASP A 182 21.89 4.52 -8.46
C ASP A 182 20.79 4.47 -7.37
N TYR A 183 19.96 5.51 -7.26
CA TYR A 183 18.80 5.50 -6.40
C TYR A 183 17.63 4.87 -7.11
N ASP A 184 16.94 3.97 -6.42
CA ASP A 184 15.70 3.35 -6.87
C ASP A 184 14.49 4.24 -6.48
N VAL A 185 13.52 4.37 -7.37
CA VAL A 185 12.37 5.25 -7.18
C VAL A 185 11.08 4.45 -7.29
N LEU A 186 10.27 4.49 -6.24
CA LEU A 186 8.95 3.87 -6.19
C LEU A 186 7.90 4.68 -6.97
N VAL A 187 6.90 4.01 -7.49
CA VAL A 187 5.71 4.62 -8.08
C VAL A 187 4.59 4.62 -7.05
N MET A 188 4.11 5.80 -6.69
CA MET A 188 3.04 6.05 -5.71
C MET A 188 2.02 7.01 -6.33
N ASP A 189 1.34 6.56 -7.39
CA ASP A 189 0.46 7.36 -8.24
C ASP A 189 -1.04 7.10 -8.03
N SER A 190 -1.39 6.21 -7.11
CA SER A 190 -2.79 5.93 -6.79
C SER A 190 -3.36 6.88 -5.75
N PRO A 191 -4.69 7.11 -5.74
CA PRO A 191 -5.34 8.04 -4.79
C PRO A 191 -5.09 7.71 -3.32
N ILE A 192 -4.85 6.44 -2.99
CA ILE A 192 -4.61 6.00 -1.61
C ILE A 192 -3.15 6.19 -1.17
N ASP A 193 -2.23 6.40 -2.11
CA ASP A 193 -0.81 6.36 -1.81
C ASP A 193 -0.34 7.44 -0.84
N ASN A 194 -0.98 8.61 -0.80
CA ASN A 194 -0.67 9.62 0.20
C ASN A 194 -0.89 9.10 1.64
N HIS A 195 -2.00 8.42 1.87
CA HIS A 195 -2.29 7.82 3.18
C HIS A 195 -1.42 6.59 3.44
N PHE A 196 -1.13 5.82 2.40
CA PHE A 196 -0.27 4.65 2.49
C PHE A 196 1.17 5.03 2.86
N ILE A 197 1.73 6.08 2.26
CA ILE A 197 3.04 6.65 2.60
C ILE A 197 3.09 7.04 4.08
N GLN A 198 2.11 7.82 4.56
CA GLN A 198 2.02 8.21 5.98
C GLN A 198 1.92 6.99 6.90
N GLY A 199 1.14 5.99 6.49
CA GLY A 199 1.02 4.72 7.21
C GLY A 199 2.35 3.96 7.29
N LEU A 200 3.10 3.89 6.19
CA LEU A 200 4.42 3.26 6.15
C LEU A 200 5.43 3.99 7.03
N GLU A 201 5.51 5.33 6.95
CA GLU A 201 6.41 6.12 7.80
C GLU A 201 6.17 5.91 9.29
N SER A 202 4.90 5.72 9.69
CA SER A 202 4.57 5.48 11.09
C SER A 202 4.90 4.06 11.58
N LYS A 203 4.99 3.09 10.69
CA LYS A 203 5.12 1.66 11.02
C LYS A 203 6.49 1.06 10.69
N LEU A 204 7.20 1.63 9.73
CA LEU A 204 8.52 1.16 9.35
C LEU A 204 9.60 1.86 10.20
N GLU A 205 10.28 1.06 10.99
CA GLU A 205 11.40 1.57 11.81
C GLU A 205 12.57 2.02 10.92
N LYS A 206 13.17 3.17 11.30
CA LYS A 206 14.34 3.74 10.62
C LYS A 206 14.14 3.86 9.09
N THR A 207 12.95 4.25 8.69
CA THR A 207 12.62 4.45 7.28
C THR A 207 11.98 5.83 7.11
N ALA A 208 12.41 6.57 6.08
CA ALA A 208 11.82 7.84 5.69
C ALA A 208 11.36 7.74 4.24
N LEU A 209 10.24 8.38 3.89
CA LEU A 209 9.78 8.45 2.51
C LEU A 209 9.95 9.88 1.99
N LYS A 210 10.63 10.03 0.84
CA LYS A 210 10.87 11.34 0.21
C LYS A 210 10.40 11.35 -1.23
N ARG A 211 9.61 12.37 -1.58
CA ARG A 211 9.20 12.55 -2.97
C ARG A 211 10.40 12.97 -3.80
N VAL A 212 10.52 12.41 -5.00
CA VAL A 212 11.70 12.55 -5.87
C VAL A 212 12.02 14.00 -6.25
N ASP A 213 11.02 14.87 -6.30
CA ASP A 213 11.15 16.30 -6.61
C ASP A 213 11.19 17.21 -5.37
N SER A 214 11.22 16.64 -4.16
CA SER A 214 11.29 17.43 -2.92
C SER A 214 12.63 18.14 -2.75
N SER A 215 13.67 17.68 -3.45
CA SER A 215 15.00 18.27 -3.46
C SER A 215 15.78 17.82 -4.69
N VAL A 216 16.95 18.44 -4.93
CA VAL A 216 17.90 17.92 -5.94
C VAL A 216 18.42 16.53 -5.51
N ALA A 217 18.72 15.67 -6.48
CA ALA A 217 19.10 14.28 -6.22
C ALA A 217 20.25 14.12 -5.21
N SER A 218 21.20 15.06 -5.18
CA SER A 218 22.32 15.07 -4.22
C SER A 218 21.90 15.33 -2.77
N LYS A 219 20.72 15.93 -2.55
CA LYS A 219 20.20 16.28 -1.22
C LYS A 219 19.02 15.40 -0.79
N LEU A 220 18.55 14.49 -1.64
CA LEU A 220 17.48 13.57 -1.30
C LEU A 220 17.88 12.66 -0.13
N ILE A 221 19.14 12.20 -0.14
CA ILE A 221 19.70 11.37 0.92
C ILE A 221 20.90 12.12 1.47
N GLU A 222 20.82 12.52 2.72
CA GLU A 222 21.92 13.18 3.42
C GLU A 222 22.98 12.14 3.79
N LYS A 223 24.04 12.05 2.99
CA LYS A 223 25.23 11.26 3.29
C LYS A 223 26.27 12.15 3.96
N ASP A 224 27.13 11.59 4.80
CA ASP A 224 28.34 12.27 5.23
C ASP A 224 29.21 12.51 3.99
N GLU A 225 29.06 13.69 3.39
CA GLU A 225 29.92 14.09 2.31
C GLU A 225 31.30 14.37 2.90
N THR A 226 32.18 13.41 2.81
CA THR A 226 33.61 13.73 2.62
C THR A 226 33.75 14.28 1.21
N THR A 227 33.28 15.50 0.99
CA THR A 227 33.74 16.30 -0.15
C THR A 227 35.21 16.60 0.12
N GLU A 228 36.07 15.72 -0.36
CA GLU A 228 37.40 16.18 -0.68
C GLU A 228 37.19 17.34 -1.67
N SER A 229 37.31 18.52 -1.15
CA SER A 229 37.31 19.73 -1.97
C SER A 229 38.38 19.53 -3.02
N VAL A 230 38.02 19.46 -4.30
CA VAL A 230 38.92 19.36 -5.43
C VAL A 230 39.78 20.64 -5.49
N LEU A 231 39.37 21.68 -4.75
CA LEU A 231 40.08 22.94 -4.58
C LEU A 231 40.94 22.85 -3.33
N SER A 232 42.23 23.16 -3.47
CA SER A 232 43.11 23.40 -2.33
C SER A 232 42.55 24.54 -1.46
N GLU A 233 42.95 24.61 -0.17
CA GLU A 233 42.52 25.70 0.72
C GLU A 233 42.83 27.10 0.13
N GLU A 234 43.95 27.23 -0.59
CA GLU A 234 44.30 28.47 -1.29
C GLU A 234 43.40 28.79 -2.45
N GLN A 235 43.00 27.78 -3.24
CA GLN A 235 42.05 27.95 -4.35
C GLN A 235 40.62 28.26 -3.85
N SER A 236 40.20 27.68 -2.72
CA SER A 236 38.94 27.99 -2.08
C SER A 236 38.88 29.41 -1.54
N LYS A 237 40.02 29.95 -1.05
CA LYS A 237 40.12 31.34 -0.64
C LYS A 237 40.06 32.31 -1.82
N GLN A 238 40.79 32.02 -2.90
CA GLN A 238 40.75 32.83 -4.12
C GLN A 238 39.35 32.87 -4.77
N VAL A 239 38.63 31.78 -4.77
CA VAL A 239 37.25 31.75 -5.27
C VAL A 239 36.34 32.60 -4.38
N LYS A 240 36.47 32.58 -3.06
CA LYS A 240 35.70 33.43 -2.16
C LYS A 240 35.96 34.93 -2.37
N GLU A 241 37.22 35.30 -2.53
CA GLU A 241 37.63 36.72 -2.77
C GLU A 241 37.14 37.29 -4.10
N VAL A 242 36.77 36.45 -5.06
CA VAL A 242 36.23 36.90 -6.36
C VAL A 242 34.70 37.11 -6.30
N PHE A 243 34.00 36.55 -5.29
CA PHE A 243 32.55 36.65 -5.14
C PHE A 243 32.10 37.51 -3.94
N GLU A 244 33.01 38.05 -3.15
CA GLU A 244 32.77 39.15 -2.22
C GLU A 244 33.10 40.51 -2.90
#